data_bb648b9b75147b7541c070042c81fc1e
#
_entry.id   bb648b9b75147b7541c070042c81fc1e
#
_cell.length_a   1.000
_cell.length_b   1.000
_cell.length_c   1.000
_cell.angle_alpha   90.00
_cell.angle_beta   90.00
_cell.angle_gamma   90.00
#
_symmetry.space_group_name_H-M   'P 1'
#
loop_
_entity.id
_entity.type
_entity.pdbx_description
1 polymer ?
#
loop_
_entity_poly.entity_id
_entity_poly.type
_entity_poly.pdbx_seq_one_letter_code
_entity_poly.pdbx_strand_id
1 'polypeptide(L)'
;MALAAKYDAQQVEDKWYSYWMEHGYFHSEVDEREPYAIVIPPPNVTGVLHMGHMLNNTLQDVLIRRARLKGYNACWVPGTDHASIATEAKVVAKLKEEGIEKASLSREDFLEHAWEWTHKHGGIILEQLKKLGASCDWERTKFTMDDDMSASVIKVFVDLYQKGFIYRGYRMVNWDPQAKTTLSDEEVVYIEKQGNLYFLNYQIDGSDEKLTIATTRPETILGDTAICINPNDERFSHLKGKKAIVPICNRVVPIIEDEYVDVEFGTGCLKVTPAHDENDKILGEK
;
A
#
# COMPACT_ATOMS: atom_id res chain seq x y z
N MET A 1 -31.35 -2.92 47.19
CA MET A 1 -30.35 -3.98 47.00
C MET A 1 -28.98 -3.40 47.34
N ALA A 2 -28.21 -4.07 48.19
CA ALA A 2 -26.84 -3.64 48.45
C ALA A 2 -25.97 -3.92 47.19
N LEU A 3 -25.13 -2.96 46.81
CA LEU A 3 -24.17 -3.15 45.73
C LEU A 3 -23.12 -4.20 46.12
N ALA A 4 -22.69 -5.02 45.19
CA ALA A 4 -21.59 -5.96 45.41
C ALA A 4 -20.30 -5.21 45.76
N ALA A 5 -19.48 -5.78 46.67
CA ALA A 5 -18.25 -5.16 47.13
C ALA A 5 -17.17 -5.04 46.04
N LYS A 6 -17.29 -5.83 44.97
CA LYS A 6 -16.39 -5.81 43.80
C LYS A 6 -17.20 -5.83 42.51
N TYR A 7 -16.72 -5.10 41.51
CA TYR A 7 -17.23 -5.18 40.13
C TYR A 7 -16.85 -6.53 39.51
N ASP A 8 -17.85 -7.22 38.96
CA ASP A 8 -17.67 -8.46 38.21
C ASP A 8 -18.11 -8.21 36.74
N ALA A 9 -17.14 -8.04 35.85
CA ALA A 9 -17.36 -7.74 34.44
C ALA A 9 -18.24 -8.80 33.79
N GLN A 10 -18.01 -10.09 34.05
CA GLN A 10 -18.73 -11.19 33.42
C GLN A 10 -20.23 -11.20 33.72
N GLN A 11 -20.61 -10.72 34.91
CA GLN A 11 -22.02 -10.66 35.31
C GLN A 11 -22.77 -9.44 34.74
N VAL A 12 -22.07 -8.39 34.35
CA VAL A 12 -22.72 -7.12 34.00
C VAL A 12 -22.56 -6.71 32.54
N GLU A 13 -21.45 -7.04 31.90
CA GLU A 13 -21.17 -6.55 30.54
C GLU A 13 -22.14 -7.14 29.52
N ASP A 14 -22.28 -8.46 29.43
CA ASP A 14 -23.19 -9.11 28.49
C ASP A 14 -24.64 -8.72 28.73
N LYS A 15 -25.06 -8.63 29.99
CA LYS A 15 -26.41 -8.21 30.37
C LYS A 15 -26.75 -6.82 29.86
N TRP A 16 -25.86 -5.84 30.09
CA TRP A 16 -26.14 -4.46 29.71
C TRP A 16 -26.00 -4.23 28.24
N TYR A 17 -25.04 -4.90 27.59
CA TYR A 17 -24.90 -4.78 26.17
C TYR A 17 -26.10 -5.35 25.39
N SER A 18 -26.58 -6.53 25.79
CA SER A 18 -27.83 -7.13 25.26
C SER A 18 -29.03 -6.20 25.47
N TYR A 19 -29.16 -5.63 26.67
CA TYR A 19 -30.23 -4.68 26.97
C TYR A 19 -30.20 -3.46 26.03
N TRP A 20 -29.02 -2.88 25.76
CA TRP A 20 -28.90 -1.74 24.84
C TRP A 20 -29.25 -2.11 23.41
N MET A 21 -28.87 -3.29 22.97
CA MET A 21 -29.18 -3.79 21.62
C MET A 21 -30.69 -4.05 21.46
N GLU A 22 -31.32 -4.71 22.41
CA GLU A 22 -32.76 -4.99 22.40
C GLU A 22 -33.62 -3.73 22.36
N HIS A 23 -33.13 -2.63 22.94
CA HIS A 23 -33.82 -1.33 22.93
C HIS A 23 -33.42 -0.41 21.78
N GLY A 24 -32.54 -0.83 20.90
CA GLY A 24 -32.12 -0.05 19.73
C GLY A 24 -31.40 1.25 20.06
N TYR A 25 -30.76 1.38 21.24
CA TYR A 25 -30.18 2.66 21.68
C TYR A 25 -29.02 3.17 20.80
N PHE A 26 -28.44 2.34 19.95
CA PHE A 26 -27.35 2.69 19.08
C PHE A 26 -27.80 2.97 17.65
N HIS A 27 -29.05 2.61 17.32
CA HIS A 27 -29.62 2.83 16.00
C HIS A 27 -29.93 4.31 15.76
N SER A 28 -29.72 4.77 14.53
CA SER A 28 -29.93 6.15 14.12
C SER A 28 -30.78 6.20 12.87
N GLU A 29 -31.89 6.90 12.93
CA GLU A 29 -32.74 7.22 11.77
C GLU A 29 -32.68 8.72 11.47
N VAL A 30 -32.93 9.08 10.23
CA VAL A 30 -32.94 10.48 9.80
C VAL A 30 -34.12 11.23 10.48
N ASP A 31 -33.82 12.25 11.22
CA ASP A 31 -34.79 13.12 11.90
C ASP A 31 -34.33 14.59 11.91
N GLU A 32 -35.02 15.46 12.62
CA GLU A 32 -34.78 16.90 12.70
C GLU A 32 -33.57 17.29 13.58
N ARG A 33 -32.96 16.37 14.29
CA ARG A 33 -31.79 16.62 15.13
C ARG A 33 -30.55 16.87 14.28
N GLU A 34 -29.64 17.67 14.80
CA GLU A 34 -28.34 17.90 14.17
C GLU A 34 -27.57 16.56 14.04
N PRO A 35 -27.12 16.19 12.83
CA PRO A 35 -26.44 14.92 12.62
C PRO A 35 -25.00 14.95 13.15
N TYR A 36 -24.61 13.83 13.76
CA TYR A 36 -23.22 13.58 14.15
C TYR A 36 -22.83 12.16 13.73
N ALA A 37 -22.09 12.03 12.65
CA ALA A 37 -21.73 10.72 12.09
C ALA A 37 -20.22 10.46 12.19
N ILE A 38 -19.86 9.23 12.59
CA ILE A 38 -18.52 8.68 12.50
C ILE A 38 -18.59 7.39 11.69
N VAL A 39 -17.67 7.22 10.74
CA VAL A 39 -17.42 5.94 10.09
C VAL A 39 -16.19 5.34 10.76
N ILE A 40 -16.30 4.10 11.24
CA ILE A 40 -15.16 3.41 11.86
C ILE A 40 -14.03 3.28 10.83
N PRO A 41 -12.75 3.48 11.17
CA PRO A 41 -11.65 2.95 10.37
C PRO A 41 -11.77 1.42 10.37
N PRO A 42 -12.19 0.79 9.25
CA PRO A 42 -12.57 -0.61 9.26
C PRO A 42 -11.35 -1.49 9.53
N PRO A 43 -11.37 -2.32 10.59
CA PRO A 43 -10.26 -3.23 10.84
C PRO A 43 -10.10 -4.28 9.72
N ASN A 44 -8.87 -4.59 9.40
CA ASN A 44 -8.50 -5.63 8.44
C ASN A 44 -8.91 -7.01 8.95
N VAL A 45 -9.49 -7.86 8.10
CA VAL A 45 -9.88 -9.25 8.46
C VAL A 45 -8.67 -10.21 8.53
N THR A 46 -7.55 -9.73 9.07
CA THR A 46 -6.28 -10.47 9.17
C THR A 46 -6.11 -11.24 10.48
N GLY A 47 -7.02 -11.07 11.43
CA GLY A 47 -6.96 -11.72 12.74
C GLY A 47 -7.88 -11.12 13.78
N VAL A 48 -7.36 -10.97 15.00
CA VAL A 48 -8.06 -10.38 16.14
C VAL A 48 -7.64 -8.94 16.38
N LEU A 49 -8.48 -8.18 17.09
CA LEU A 49 -8.16 -6.81 17.47
C LEU A 49 -7.00 -6.77 18.49
N HIS A 50 -6.21 -5.71 18.44
CA HIS A 50 -5.14 -5.42 19.38
C HIS A 50 -5.35 -4.07 20.09
N MET A 51 -4.48 -3.72 21.04
CA MET A 51 -4.60 -2.51 21.86
C MET A 51 -4.75 -1.21 21.06
N GLY A 52 -4.11 -1.10 19.89
CA GLY A 52 -4.27 0.06 19.01
C GLY A 52 -5.70 0.21 18.50
N HIS A 53 -6.37 -0.88 18.13
CA HIS A 53 -7.79 -0.86 17.77
C HIS A 53 -8.66 -0.47 18.96
N MET A 54 -8.37 -1.01 20.16
CA MET A 54 -9.12 -0.66 21.38
C MET A 54 -9.04 0.83 21.67
N LEU A 55 -7.84 1.41 21.64
CA LEU A 55 -7.65 2.85 21.87
C LEU A 55 -8.44 3.69 20.85
N ASN A 56 -8.27 3.40 19.57
CA ASN A 56 -8.94 4.12 18.49
C ASN A 56 -10.48 4.07 18.65
N ASN A 57 -11.03 2.87 18.83
CA ASN A 57 -12.48 2.69 18.96
C ASN A 57 -13.03 3.29 20.25
N THR A 58 -12.29 3.24 21.37
CA THR A 58 -12.72 3.88 22.62
C THR A 58 -12.83 5.39 22.47
N LEU A 59 -11.88 6.04 21.78
CA LEU A 59 -11.96 7.48 21.52
C LEU A 59 -13.21 7.84 20.68
N GLN A 60 -13.52 7.07 19.66
CA GLN A 60 -14.72 7.26 18.84
C GLN A 60 -15.99 7.04 19.66
N ASP A 61 -16.03 5.98 20.49
CA ASP A 61 -17.19 5.67 21.33
C ASP A 61 -17.48 6.79 22.34
N VAL A 62 -16.45 7.35 22.94
CA VAL A 62 -16.59 8.51 23.86
C VAL A 62 -17.21 9.70 23.13
N LEU A 63 -16.78 10.00 21.91
CA LEU A 63 -17.33 11.11 21.11
C LEU A 63 -18.79 10.86 20.71
N ILE A 64 -19.13 9.66 20.25
CA ILE A 64 -20.49 9.29 19.88
C ILE A 64 -21.43 9.32 21.10
N ARG A 65 -21.02 8.78 22.24
CA ARG A 65 -21.83 8.82 23.46
C ARG A 65 -22.04 10.26 23.94
N ARG A 66 -21.00 11.10 23.87
CA ARG A 66 -21.12 12.53 24.18
C ARG A 66 -22.09 13.23 23.23
N ALA A 67 -22.06 12.93 21.93
CA ALA A 67 -23.00 13.48 20.97
C ALA A 67 -24.45 13.10 21.31
N ARG A 68 -24.72 11.82 21.60
CA ARG A 68 -26.05 11.36 22.05
C ARG A 68 -26.53 12.08 23.29
N LEU A 69 -25.66 12.24 24.30
CA LEU A 69 -25.99 12.97 25.54
C LEU A 69 -26.31 14.47 25.29
N LYS A 70 -25.77 15.04 24.21
CA LYS A 70 -26.06 16.42 23.81
C LYS A 70 -27.30 16.55 22.92
N GLY A 71 -27.98 15.48 22.60
CA GLY A 71 -29.19 15.47 21.80
C GLY A 71 -28.97 15.42 20.28
N TYR A 72 -27.74 15.17 19.81
CA TYR A 72 -27.48 14.96 18.37
C TYR A 72 -28.10 13.66 17.86
N ASN A 73 -28.40 13.61 16.59
CA ASN A 73 -28.68 12.36 15.88
C ASN A 73 -27.32 11.70 15.56
N ALA A 74 -26.85 10.86 16.49
CA ALA A 74 -25.51 10.31 16.46
C ALA A 74 -25.48 8.91 15.85
N CYS A 75 -24.79 8.76 14.73
CA CYS A 75 -24.62 7.53 13.99
C CYS A 75 -23.13 7.12 13.94
N TRP A 76 -22.81 5.94 14.46
CA TRP A 76 -21.47 5.36 14.33
C TRP A 76 -21.54 4.09 13.49
N VAL A 77 -21.04 4.19 12.24
CA VAL A 77 -21.12 3.11 11.25
C VAL A 77 -19.95 2.15 11.43
N PRO A 78 -20.20 0.88 11.80
CA PRO A 78 -19.16 -0.13 11.92
C PRO A 78 -18.87 -0.80 10.56
N GLY A 79 -17.71 -1.47 10.46
CA GLY A 79 -17.36 -2.24 9.27
C GLY A 79 -16.04 -2.99 9.42
N THR A 80 -15.71 -3.77 8.41
CA THR A 80 -14.44 -4.50 8.29
C THR A 80 -13.86 -4.33 6.89
N ASP A 81 -12.53 -4.41 6.80
CA ASP A 81 -11.80 -4.29 5.53
C ASP A 81 -11.27 -5.64 5.07
N HIS A 82 -11.43 -5.95 3.78
CA HIS A 82 -10.90 -7.16 3.15
C HIS A 82 -9.36 -7.21 3.14
N ALA A 83 -8.68 -6.06 3.21
CA ALA A 83 -7.22 -5.90 3.32
C ALA A 83 -6.39 -6.75 2.35
N SER A 84 -6.94 -7.08 1.18
CA SER A 84 -6.32 -7.74 0.03
C SER A 84 -5.04 -8.56 0.34
N ILE A 85 -3.85 -7.98 0.11
CA ILE A 85 -2.54 -8.64 0.24
C ILE A 85 -2.30 -9.21 1.65
N ALA A 86 -2.65 -8.45 2.70
CA ALA A 86 -2.45 -8.90 4.08
C ALA A 86 -3.33 -10.10 4.43
N THR A 87 -4.58 -10.14 3.96
CA THR A 87 -5.48 -11.28 4.11
C THR A 87 -5.00 -12.47 3.30
N GLU A 88 -4.58 -12.24 2.05
CA GLU A 88 -4.00 -13.29 1.19
C GLU A 88 -2.78 -13.94 1.85
N ALA A 89 -1.86 -13.16 2.42
CA ALA A 89 -0.69 -13.69 3.12
C ALA A 89 -1.07 -14.60 4.30
N LYS A 90 -2.14 -14.28 5.04
CA LYS A 90 -2.66 -15.11 6.13
C LYS A 90 -3.29 -16.40 5.62
N VAL A 91 -4.06 -16.34 4.54
CA VAL A 91 -4.66 -17.51 3.90
C VAL A 91 -3.57 -18.45 3.38
N VAL A 92 -2.56 -17.91 2.68
CA VAL A 92 -1.42 -18.69 2.17
C VAL A 92 -0.63 -19.36 3.31
N ALA A 93 -0.40 -18.65 4.42
CA ALA A 93 0.27 -19.21 5.58
C ALA A 93 -0.53 -20.40 6.17
N LYS A 94 -1.85 -20.25 6.33
CA LYS A 94 -2.75 -21.31 6.78
C LYS A 94 -2.71 -22.53 5.84
N LEU A 95 -2.84 -22.32 4.53
CA LEU A 95 -2.79 -23.39 3.54
C LEU A 95 -1.46 -24.16 3.60
N LYS A 96 -0.34 -23.44 3.77
CA LYS A 96 0.97 -24.05 3.92
C LYS A 96 1.08 -24.92 5.18
N GLU A 97 0.49 -24.51 6.30
CA GLU A 97 0.40 -25.32 7.53
C GLU A 97 -0.42 -26.60 7.30
N GLU A 98 -1.43 -26.55 6.43
CA GLU A 98 -2.26 -27.68 6.00
C GLU A 98 -1.60 -28.53 4.88
N GLY A 99 -0.40 -28.17 4.43
CA GLY A 99 0.34 -28.87 3.38
C GLY A 99 -0.14 -28.56 1.96
N ILE A 100 -0.87 -27.49 1.76
CA ILE A 100 -1.42 -27.07 0.47
C ILE A 100 -0.58 -25.91 -0.08
N GLU A 101 -0.03 -26.08 -1.28
CA GLU A 101 0.70 -25.03 -1.98
C GLU A 101 -0.27 -24.18 -2.81
N LYS A 102 -0.26 -22.84 -2.63
CA LYS A 102 -1.13 -21.93 -3.39
C LYS A 102 -1.04 -22.15 -4.91
N ALA A 103 0.16 -22.45 -5.41
CA ALA A 103 0.41 -22.66 -6.84
C ALA A 103 -0.31 -23.91 -7.41
N SER A 104 -0.79 -24.84 -6.56
CA SER A 104 -1.54 -26.02 -6.97
C SER A 104 -3.06 -25.78 -7.06
N LEU A 105 -3.54 -24.65 -6.56
CA LEU A 105 -4.96 -24.30 -6.53
C LEU A 105 -5.36 -23.51 -7.77
N SER A 106 -6.61 -23.71 -8.23
CA SER A 106 -7.24 -22.78 -9.13
C SER A 106 -7.53 -21.43 -8.43
N ARG A 107 -7.86 -20.39 -9.20
CA ARG A 107 -8.28 -19.10 -8.63
C ARG A 107 -9.55 -19.25 -7.80
N GLU A 108 -10.46 -20.03 -8.27
CA GLU A 108 -11.76 -20.31 -7.65
C GLU A 108 -11.57 -21.02 -6.30
N ASP A 109 -10.79 -22.09 -6.25
CA ASP A 109 -10.49 -22.81 -5.00
C ASP A 109 -9.78 -21.91 -3.98
N PHE A 110 -8.83 -21.09 -4.43
CA PHE A 110 -8.17 -20.13 -3.54
C PHE A 110 -9.16 -19.10 -2.98
N LEU A 111 -10.10 -18.60 -3.79
CA LEU A 111 -11.12 -17.67 -3.33
C LEU A 111 -12.06 -18.30 -2.29
N GLU A 112 -12.39 -19.59 -2.39
CA GLU A 112 -13.18 -20.27 -1.36
C GLU A 112 -12.48 -20.21 0.00
N HIS A 113 -11.18 -20.57 0.05
CA HIS A 113 -10.37 -20.43 1.27
C HIS A 113 -10.28 -18.99 1.80
N ALA A 114 -10.18 -18.01 0.90
CA ALA A 114 -10.13 -16.60 1.29
C ALA A 114 -11.48 -16.13 1.86
N TRP A 115 -12.60 -16.57 1.31
CA TRP A 115 -13.93 -16.28 1.85
C TRP A 115 -14.18 -16.97 3.18
N GLU A 116 -13.80 -18.23 3.36
CA GLU A 116 -13.87 -18.90 4.66
C GLU A 116 -13.10 -18.14 5.75
N TRP A 117 -11.88 -17.69 5.42
CA TRP A 117 -11.07 -16.86 6.31
C TRP A 117 -11.80 -15.57 6.68
N THR A 118 -12.31 -14.86 5.69
CA THR A 118 -13.01 -13.58 5.85
C THR A 118 -14.25 -13.71 6.71
N HIS A 119 -15.09 -14.69 6.47
CA HIS A 119 -16.28 -14.93 7.28
C HIS A 119 -15.92 -15.26 8.74
N LYS A 120 -14.92 -16.10 8.95
CA LYS A 120 -14.48 -16.46 10.30
C LYS A 120 -13.94 -15.26 11.08
N HIS A 121 -12.99 -14.50 10.49
CA HIS A 121 -12.29 -13.44 11.21
C HIS A 121 -13.09 -12.13 11.26
N GLY A 122 -13.88 -11.81 10.24
CA GLY A 122 -14.78 -10.66 10.25
C GLY A 122 -15.80 -10.75 11.39
N GLY A 123 -16.40 -11.93 11.60
CA GLY A 123 -17.30 -12.15 12.74
C GLY A 123 -16.63 -11.98 14.10
N ILE A 124 -15.41 -12.49 14.29
CA ILE A 124 -14.64 -12.35 15.53
C ILE A 124 -14.37 -10.87 15.84
N ILE A 125 -13.97 -10.07 14.86
CA ILE A 125 -13.69 -8.64 15.02
C ILE A 125 -14.92 -7.89 15.51
N LEU A 126 -16.09 -8.12 14.90
CA LEU A 126 -17.33 -7.46 15.30
C LEU A 126 -17.76 -7.85 16.71
N GLU A 127 -17.63 -9.13 17.07
CA GLU A 127 -17.90 -9.57 18.44
C GLU A 127 -16.93 -8.99 19.49
N GLN A 128 -15.65 -8.83 19.13
CA GLN A 128 -14.69 -8.15 20.00
C GLN A 128 -15.02 -6.67 20.21
N LEU A 129 -15.52 -5.97 19.19
CA LEU A 129 -16.00 -4.60 19.32
C LEU A 129 -17.23 -4.51 20.22
N LYS A 130 -18.15 -5.46 20.13
CA LYS A 130 -19.30 -5.55 21.04
C LYS A 130 -18.86 -5.80 22.49
N LYS A 131 -17.88 -6.69 22.70
CA LYS A 131 -17.29 -6.94 24.02
C LYS A 131 -16.56 -5.73 24.60
N LEU A 132 -15.94 -4.90 23.75
CA LEU A 132 -15.40 -3.61 24.16
C LEU A 132 -16.48 -2.61 24.59
N GLY A 133 -17.75 -2.88 24.30
CA GLY A 133 -18.87 -2.00 24.58
C GLY A 133 -19.13 -0.94 23.52
N ALA A 134 -18.58 -1.10 22.31
CA ALA A 134 -18.71 -0.14 21.23
C ALA A 134 -20.18 0.12 20.87
N SER A 135 -20.61 1.38 20.88
CA SER A 135 -21.99 1.78 20.65
C SER A 135 -22.27 2.08 19.18
N CYS A 136 -21.87 1.16 18.31
CA CYS A 136 -22.08 1.24 16.86
C CYS A 136 -23.54 0.99 16.48
N ASP A 137 -23.97 1.59 15.37
CA ASP A 137 -25.21 1.20 14.67
C ASP A 137 -24.96 -0.08 13.86
N TRP A 138 -25.16 -1.22 14.51
CA TRP A 138 -24.82 -2.54 13.93
C TRP A 138 -25.67 -2.94 12.74
N GLU A 139 -26.84 -2.35 12.55
CA GLU A 139 -27.67 -2.56 11.37
C GLU A 139 -27.04 -1.98 10.10
N ARG A 140 -26.11 -1.02 10.27
CA ARG A 140 -25.34 -0.38 9.21
C ARG A 140 -23.96 -0.99 9.01
N THR A 141 -23.71 -2.18 9.58
CA THR A 141 -22.41 -2.85 9.37
C THR A 141 -22.11 -3.04 7.90
N LYS A 142 -20.90 -2.66 7.48
CA LYS A 142 -20.43 -2.79 6.09
C LYS A 142 -19.11 -3.55 6.02
N PHE A 143 -18.99 -4.35 4.99
CA PHE A 143 -17.73 -4.94 4.55
C PHE A 143 -17.30 -4.28 3.25
N THR A 144 -16.02 -4.00 3.10
CA THR A 144 -15.52 -3.23 1.93
C THR A 144 -15.74 -3.90 0.58
N MET A 145 -16.09 -5.21 0.55
CA MET A 145 -16.48 -5.93 -0.67
C MET A 145 -17.97 -6.21 -0.80
N ASP A 146 -18.82 -5.61 0.02
CA ASP A 146 -20.28 -5.69 -0.17
C ASP A 146 -20.67 -5.12 -1.55
N ASP A 147 -21.75 -5.62 -2.11
CA ASP A 147 -22.19 -5.26 -3.46
C ASP A 147 -22.44 -3.75 -3.63
N ASP A 148 -23.07 -3.11 -2.65
CA ASP A 148 -23.34 -1.68 -2.66
C ASP A 148 -22.06 -0.84 -2.51
N MET A 149 -21.08 -1.33 -1.75
CA MET A 149 -19.74 -0.72 -1.65
C MET A 149 -19.00 -0.84 -2.97
N SER A 150 -19.03 -2.02 -3.59
CA SER A 150 -18.41 -2.25 -4.91
C SER A 150 -19.03 -1.35 -5.99
N ALA A 151 -20.35 -1.22 -6.01
CA ALA A 151 -21.06 -0.34 -6.94
C ALA A 151 -20.66 1.14 -6.73
N SER A 152 -20.51 1.56 -5.47
CA SER A 152 -20.09 2.92 -5.12
C SER A 152 -18.66 3.21 -5.56
N VAL A 153 -17.74 2.27 -5.36
CA VAL A 153 -16.33 2.38 -5.81
C VAL A 153 -16.25 2.51 -7.33
N ILE A 154 -16.97 1.66 -8.07
CA ILE A 154 -17.00 1.72 -9.55
C ILE A 154 -17.55 3.06 -10.03
N LYS A 155 -18.63 3.55 -9.41
CA LYS A 155 -19.23 4.85 -9.76
C LYS A 155 -18.25 5.99 -9.57
N VAL A 156 -17.55 6.03 -8.43
CA VAL A 156 -16.53 7.06 -8.14
C VAL A 156 -15.35 6.96 -9.11
N PHE A 157 -14.88 5.74 -9.40
CA PHE A 157 -13.81 5.53 -10.37
C PHE A 157 -14.17 6.08 -11.76
N VAL A 158 -15.37 5.78 -12.24
CA VAL A 158 -15.86 6.28 -13.55
C VAL A 158 -15.98 7.81 -13.55
N ASP A 159 -16.53 8.40 -12.49
CA ASP A 159 -16.65 9.85 -12.35
C ASP A 159 -15.27 10.56 -12.37
N LEU A 160 -14.30 10.03 -11.64
CA LEU A 160 -12.93 10.56 -11.63
C LEU A 160 -12.23 10.39 -12.98
N TYR A 161 -12.47 9.27 -13.68
CA TYR A 161 -11.95 9.07 -15.03
C TYR A 161 -12.56 10.08 -16.01
N GLN A 162 -13.87 10.32 -15.97
CA GLN A 162 -14.54 11.31 -16.83
C GLN A 162 -14.07 12.73 -16.55
N LYS A 163 -13.71 13.05 -15.31
CA LYS A 163 -13.13 14.35 -14.91
C LYS A 163 -11.63 14.48 -15.26
N GLY A 164 -10.99 13.43 -15.79
CA GLY A 164 -9.58 13.44 -16.16
C GLY A 164 -8.59 13.26 -14.99
N PHE A 165 -9.07 12.97 -13.78
CA PHE A 165 -8.20 12.72 -12.62
C PHE A 165 -7.57 11.34 -12.63
N ILE A 166 -8.23 10.38 -13.25
CA ILE A 166 -7.70 9.02 -13.46
C ILE A 166 -7.37 8.85 -14.94
N TYR A 167 -6.16 8.42 -15.22
CA TYR A 167 -5.68 8.12 -16.57
C TYR A 167 -4.77 6.88 -16.56
N ARG A 168 -4.61 6.25 -17.70
CA ARG A 168 -3.68 5.14 -17.88
C ARG A 168 -2.29 5.66 -18.23
N GLY A 169 -1.28 5.28 -17.45
CA GLY A 169 0.10 5.69 -17.66
C GLY A 169 1.09 4.68 -17.12
N TYR A 170 2.38 4.93 -17.37
CA TYR A 170 3.48 4.14 -16.82
C TYR A 170 4.16 4.94 -15.72
N ARG A 171 4.51 4.27 -14.62
CA ARG A 171 5.29 4.83 -13.52
C ARG A 171 6.31 3.82 -13.03
N MET A 172 7.42 4.32 -12.48
CA MET A 172 8.32 3.49 -11.67
C MET A 172 7.60 3.07 -10.40
N VAL A 173 7.78 1.81 -10.02
CA VAL A 173 7.21 1.23 -8.80
C VAL A 173 8.25 0.32 -8.15
N ASN A 174 8.21 0.22 -6.82
CA ASN A 174 8.92 -0.83 -6.13
C ASN A 174 8.22 -2.17 -6.40
N TRP A 175 8.96 -3.19 -6.78
CA TRP A 175 8.43 -4.50 -7.16
C TRP A 175 9.09 -5.61 -6.36
N ASP A 176 8.28 -6.44 -5.70
CA ASP A 176 8.73 -7.68 -5.08
C ASP A 176 8.58 -8.85 -6.06
N PRO A 177 9.69 -9.43 -6.57
CA PRO A 177 9.63 -10.53 -7.52
C PRO A 177 9.18 -11.85 -6.89
N GLN A 178 9.26 -12.00 -5.56
CA GLN A 178 8.80 -13.19 -4.86
C GLN A 178 7.29 -13.14 -4.65
N ALA A 179 6.77 -12.04 -4.14
CA ALA A 179 5.34 -11.83 -3.96
C ALA A 179 4.61 -11.49 -5.28
N LYS A 180 5.36 -11.11 -6.33
CA LYS A 180 4.85 -10.70 -7.66
C LYS A 180 3.85 -9.55 -7.55
N THR A 181 4.17 -8.56 -6.74
CA THR A 181 3.34 -7.38 -6.50
C THR A 181 4.17 -6.11 -6.38
N THR A 182 3.49 -4.97 -6.52
CA THR A 182 4.07 -3.67 -6.18
C THR A 182 4.07 -3.46 -4.67
N LEU A 183 5.03 -2.66 -4.20
CA LEU A 183 5.14 -2.23 -2.81
C LEU A 183 4.99 -0.71 -2.75
N SER A 184 4.39 -0.21 -1.66
CA SER A 184 4.43 1.21 -1.34
C SER A 184 5.82 1.62 -0.85
N ASP A 185 6.14 2.90 -0.91
CA ASP A 185 7.44 3.41 -0.46
C ASP A 185 7.65 3.17 1.04
N GLU A 186 6.57 3.17 1.82
CA GLU A 186 6.58 2.90 3.27
C GLU A 186 6.90 1.44 3.62
N GLU A 187 6.68 0.52 2.69
CA GLU A 187 6.98 -0.91 2.87
C GLU A 187 8.43 -1.26 2.51
N VAL A 188 9.16 -0.35 1.85
CA VAL A 188 10.53 -0.56 1.44
C VAL A 188 11.48 -0.34 2.61
N VAL A 189 12.25 -1.37 2.96
CA VAL A 189 13.29 -1.30 3.99
C VAL A 189 14.66 -1.20 3.32
N TYR A 190 15.33 -0.07 3.52
CA TYR A 190 16.69 0.14 3.01
C TYR A 190 17.70 -0.52 3.92
N ILE A 191 18.53 -1.39 3.34
CA ILE A 191 19.61 -2.09 4.05
C ILE A 191 20.92 -1.73 3.40
N GLU A 192 21.85 -1.15 4.19
CA GLU A 192 23.20 -0.89 3.73
C GLU A 192 23.96 -2.20 3.52
N LYS A 193 24.55 -2.37 2.35
CA LYS A 193 25.39 -3.51 2.01
C LYS A 193 26.71 -3.03 1.42
N GLN A 194 27.80 -3.70 1.81
CA GLN A 194 29.08 -3.53 1.15
C GLN A 194 28.96 -4.03 -0.30
N GLY A 195 29.10 -3.12 -1.25
CA GLY A 195 29.06 -3.39 -2.69
C GLY A 195 30.42 -3.15 -3.35
N ASN A 196 30.46 -3.42 -4.64
CA ASN A 196 31.61 -3.11 -5.49
C ASN A 196 31.23 -2.05 -6.51
N LEU A 197 32.20 -1.24 -6.88
CA LEU A 197 32.09 -0.32 -8.01
C LEU A 197 32.76 -0.97 -9.22
N TYR A 198 32.00 -1.15 -10.30
CA TYR A 198 32.44 -1.79 -11.54
C TYR A 198 32.72 -0.73 -12.57
N PHE A 199 33.81 -0.90 -13.34
CA PHE A 199 34.20 0.02 -14.39
C PHE A 199 33.97 -0.64 -15.75
N LEU A 200 33.16 0.00 -16.58
CA LEU A 200 32.74 -0.50 -17.89
C LEU A 200 33.19 0.46 -18.99
N ASN A 201 33.73 -0.07 -20.07
CA ASN A 201 34.16 0.73 -21.22
C ASN A 201 33.11 0.72 -22.32
N TYR A 202 32.59 1.89 -22.64
CA TYR A 202 31.71 2.14 -23.77
C TYR A 202 32.54 2.72 -24.92
N GLN A 203 32.51 2.10 -26.09
CA GLN A 203 33.19 2.63 -27.26
C GLN A 203 32.40 3.82 -27.82
N ILE A 204 33.10 4.90 -28.20
CA ILE A 204 32.47 6.01 -28.89
C ILE A 204 32.18 5.58 -30.35
N ASP A 205 30.95 5.79 -30.78
CA ASP A 205 30.53 5.40 -32.14
C ASP A 205 31.34 6.13 -33.23
N GLY A 206 31.89 5.37 -34.14
CA GLY A 206 32.75 5.86 -35.22
C GLY A 206 34.17 6.24 -34.77
N SER A 207 34.62 5.83 -33.59
CA SER A 207 35.97 6.11 -33.05
C SER A 207 36.51 4.92 -32.25
N ASP A 208 37.84 4.84 -32.12
CA ASP A 208 38.49 3.87 -31.19
C ASP A 208 38.54 4.34 -29.73
N GLU A 209 38.04 5.55 -29.46
CA GLU A 209 37.95 6.13 -28.14
C GLU A 209 36.98 5.37 -27.26
N LYS A 210 37.32 5.21 -25.97
CA LYS A 210 36.49 4.55 -24.96
C LYS A 210 36.18 5.50 -23.84
N LEU A 211 34.91 5.51 -23.42
CA LEU A 211 34.42 6.21 -22.24
C LEU A 211 34.23 5.19 -21.12
N THR A 212 34.92 5.37 -19.99
CA THR A 212 34.79 4.49 -18.84
C THR A 212 33.70 5.01 -17.91
N ILE A 213 32.79 4.15 -17.56
CA ILE A 213 31.66 4.44 -16.63
C ILE A 213 31.82 3.59 -15.38
N ALA A 214 31.60 4.17 -14.22
CA ALA A 214 31.55 3.47 -12.95
C ALA A 214 30.08 3.20 -12.55
N THR A 215 29.76 1.97 -12.17
CA THR A 215 28.42 1.58 -11.73
C THR A 215 28.46 0.55 -10.60
N THR A 216 27.52 0.62 -9.68
CA THR A 216 27.29 -0.41 -8.68
C THR A 216 26.39 -1.55 -9.18
N ARG A 217 25.70 -1.36 -10.32
CA ARG A 217 24.73 -2.30 -10.89
C ARG A 217 25.06 -2.65 -12.35
N PRO A 218 26.14 -3.41 -12.61
CA PRO A 218 26.54 -3.75 -13.95
C PRO A 218 25.50 -4.61 -14.71
N GLU A 219 24.65 -5.34 -14.00
CA GLU A 219 23.60 -6.18 -14.57
C GLU A 219 22.55 -5.39 -15.37
N THR A 220 22.40 -4.10 -15.10
CA THR A 220 21.40 -3.25 -15.78
C THR A 220 21.88 -2.67 -17.13
N ILE A 221 23.14 -2.92 -17.53
CA ILE A 221 23.74 -2.39 -18.75
C ILE A 221 22.91 -2.65 -20.02
N LEU A 222 22.23 -3.80 -20.06
CA LEU A 222 21.39 -4.17 -21.20
C LEU A 222 20.17 -3.24 -21.37
N GLY A 223 19.79 -2.50 -20.32
CA GLY A 223 18.70 -1.53 -20.32
C GLY A 223 19.14 -0.08 -20.57
N ASP A 224 20.44 0.19 -20.78
CA ASP A 224 20.93 1.55 -20.95
C ASP A 224 20.37 2.20 -22.22
N THR A 225 19.93 3.44 -22.09
CA THR A 225 19.33 4.23 -23.18
C THR A 225 20.16 5.46 -23.54
N ALA A 226 21.03 5.91 -22.64
CA ALA A 226 21.93 7.03 -22.84
C ALA A 226 23.16 6.92 -21.92
N ILE A 227 24.16 7.75 -22.19
CA ILE A 227 25.20 8.11 -21.25
C ILE A 227 25.05 9.59 -20.95
N CYS A 228 25.15 9.96 -19.67
CA CYS A 228 25.07 11.35 -19.23
C CYS A 228 26.43 11.85 -18.78
N ILE A 229 26.81 13.06 -19.20
CA ILE A 229 27.99 13.79 -18.79
C ILE A 229 27.57 15.14 -18.22
N ASN A 230 28.38 15.71 -17.32
CA ASN A 230 28.11 17.06 -16.84
C ASN A 230 28.52 18.10 -17.87
N PRO A 231 27.66 19.06 -18.24
CA PRO A 231 27.97 20.09 -19.27
C PRO A 231 29.16 20.97 -18.90
N ASN A 232 29.50 21.07 -17.61
CA ASN A 232 30.60 21.87 -17.10
C ASN A 232 31.92 21.07 -16.94
N ASP A 233 31.91 19.78 -17.28
CA ASP A 233 33.11 18.95 -17.19
C ASP A 233 33.93 19.03 -18.50
N GLU A 234 35.02 19.77 -18.44
CA GLU A 234 35.90 19.98 -19.63
C GLU A 234 36.48 18.67 -20.17
N ARG A 235 36.62 17.63 -19.32
CA ARG A 235 37.20 16.34 -19.73
C ARG A 235 36.39 15.67 -20.84
N PHE A 236 35.08 15.90 -20.86
CA PHE A 236 34.14 15.25 -21.78
C PHE A 236 33.50 16.22 -22.79
N SER A 237 33.90 17.48 -22.81
CA SER A 237 33.34 18.49 -23.69
C SER A 237 33.38 18.10 -25.18
N HIS A 238 34.38 17.34 -25.59
CA HIS A 238 34.57 16.84 -26.97
C HIS A 238 33.60 15.67 -27.33
N LEU A 239 32.88 15.12 -26.34
CA LEU A 239 31.90 14.05 -26.56
C LEU A 239 30.46 14.56 -26.72
N LYS A 240 30.24 15.86 -26.57
CA LYS A 240 28.91 16.48 -26.74
C LYS A 240 28.31 16.15 -28.10
N GLY A 241 27.06 15.63 -28.08
CA GLY A 241 26.34 15.26 -29.31
C GLY A 241 26.86 13.99 -30.00
N LYS A 242 27.86 13.31 -29.46
CA LYS A 242 28.31 12.01 -29.93
C LYS A 242 27.40 10.88 -29.42
N LYS A 243 27.68 9.68 -29.87
CA LYS A 243 27.01 8.46 -29.45
C LYS A 243 28.02 7.46 -28.90
N ALA A 244 27.57 6.57 -28.03
CA ALA A 244 28.37 5.48 -27.50
C ALA A 244 27.70 4.12 -27.77
N ILE A 245 28.50 3.06 -27.77
CA ILE A 245 28.05 1.69 -27.98
C ILE A 245 27.99 0.98 -26.64
N VAL A 246 26.79 0.53 -26.27
CA VAL A 246 26.57 -0.26 -25.07
C VAL A 246 27.28 -1.60 -25.23
N PRO A 247 28.18 -1.97 -24.31
CA PRO A 247 28.87 -3.26 -24.34
C PRO A 247 27.87 -4.44 -24.35
N ILE A 248 28.29 -5.57 -24.87
CA ILE A 248 27.55 -6.83 -24.98
C ILE A 248 26.43 -6.77 -26.01
N CYS A 249 25.49 -5.82 -25.94
CA CYS A 249 24.36 -5.75 -26.88
C CYS A 249 24.64 -4.90 -28.12
N ASN A 250 25.74 -4.18 -28.17
CA ASN A 250 26.18 -3.34 -29.28
C ASN A 250 25.14 -2.29 -29.73
N ARG A 251 24.26 -1.88 -28.84
CA ARG A 251 23.27 -0.84 -29.12
C ARG A 251 23.94 0.53 -29.05
N VAL A 252 23.66 1.36 -30.03
CA VAL A 252 24.13 2.76 -30.09
C VAL A 252 23.16 3.62 -29.30
N VAL A 253 23.69 4.40 -28.36
CA VAL A 253 22.93 5.30 -27.47
C VAL A 253 23.53 6.71 -27.53
N PRO A 254 22.73 7.78 -27.33
CA PRO A 254 23.23 9.15 -27.31
C PRO A 254 24.06 9.42 -26.05
N ILE A 255 24.97 10.38 -26.16
CA ILE A 255 25.59 11.03 -25.00
C ILE A 255 24.83 12.32 -24.77
N ILE A 256 24.19 12.42 -23.59
CA ILE A 256 23.38 13.55 -23.15
C ILE A 256 24.11 14.35 -22.07
N GLU A 257 23.62 15.55 -21.78
CA GLU A 257 24.24 16.45 -20.80
C GLU A 257 23.21 16.81 -19.73
N ASP A 258 23.62 16.67 -18.46
CA ASP A 258 22.81 17.17 -17.32
C ASP A 258 23.71 17.47 -16.13
N GLU A 259 23.40 18.54 -15.40
CA GLU A 259 24.13 18.95 -14.19
C GLU A 259 23.96 17.98 -13.02
N TYR A 260 23.01 17.03 -13.14
CA TYR A 260 22.82 15.96 -12.17
C TYR A 260 24.08 15.08 -11.98
N VAL A 261 24.91 14.96 -13.01
CA VAL A 261 26.12 14.13 -12.96
C VAL A 261 27.18 14.79 -12.07
N ASP A 262 27.53 14.10 -10.99
CA ASP A 262 28.63 14.51 -10.11
C ASP A 262 29.98 14.23 -10.78
N VAL A 263 30.74 15.27 -11.04
CA VAL A 263 32.05 15.20 -11.72
C VAL A 263 33.14 14.52 -10.91
N GLU A 264 32.96 14.45 -9.58
CA GLU A 264 33.93 13.84 -8.65
C GLU A 264 33.58 12.39 -8.32
N PHE A 265 32.33 11.97 -8.55
CA PHE A 265 31.92 10.60 -8.25
C PHE A 265 32.26 9.65 -9.40
N GLY A 266 32.92 8.53 -9.05
CA GLY A 266 33.28 7.47 -10.00
C GLY A 266 34.21 7.98 -11.11
N THR A 267 33.71 8.06 -12.33
CA THR A 267 34.46 8.59 -13.50
C THR A 267 33.95 9.97 -13.95
N GLY A 268 32.91 10.50 -13.33
CA GLY A 268 32.22 11.71 -13.78
C GLY A 268 31.29 11.48 -14.99
N CYS A 269 31.02 10.22 -15.31
CA CYS A 269 30.08 9.84 -16.36
C CYS A 269 29.07 8.84 -15.81
N LEU A 270 27.80 8.99 -16.17
CA LEU A 270 26.69 8.17 -15.71
C LEU A 270 26.08 7.40 -16.87
N LYS A 271 25.87 6.08 -16.72
CA LYS A 271 24.97 5.34 -17.60
C LYS A 271 23.53 5.61 -17.21
N VAL A 272 22.65 5.77 -18.16
CA VAL A 272 21.23 6.10 -17.92
C VAL A 272 20.36 4.89 -18.27
N THR A 273 19.73 4.32 -17.23
CA THR A 273 18.89 3.12 -17.32
C THR A 273 17.49 3.40 -16.76
N PRO A 274 16.62 4.09 -17.50
CA PRO A 274 15.33 4.59 -17.00
C PRO A 274 14.38 3.53 -16.46
N ALA A 275 14.56 2.27 -16.87
CA ALA A 275 13.73 1.16 -16.39
C ALA A 275 14.14 0.62 -15.01
N HIS A 276 15.29 1.02 -14.46
CA HIS A 276 15.87 0.45 -13.23
C HIS A 276 16.32 1.46 -12.20
N ASP A 277 16.21 2.74 -12.50
CA ASP A 277 16.57 3.83 -11.57
C ASP A 277 15.64 5.03 -11.77
N GLU A 278 15.15 5.60 -10.67
CA GLU A 278 14.19 6.70 -10.72
C GLU A 278 14.83 8.00 -11.23
N ASN A 279 16.07 8.29 -10.85
CA ASN A 279 16.79 9.47 -11.32
C ASN A 279 17.13 9.34 -12.81
N ASP A 280 17.51 8.13 -13.23
CA ASP A 280 17.76 7.85 -14.65
C ASP A 280 16.46 8.01 -15.48
N LYS A 281 15.30 7.69 -14.91
CA LYS A 281 14.01 7.93 -15.56
C LYS A 281 13.77 9.42 -15.76
N ILE A 282 14.00 10.23 -14.73
CA ILE A 282 13.87 11.69 -14.80
C ILE A 282 14.80 12.29 -15.87
N LEU A 283 16.04 11.79 -15.95
CA LEU A 283 16.98 12.18 -17.00
C LEU A 283 16.51 11.78 -18.40
N GLY A 284 15.88 10.62 -18.52
CA GLY A 284 15.35 10.13 -19.80
C GLY A 284 14.07 10.81 -20.26
N GLU A 285 13.33 11.45 -19.38
CA GLU A 285 12.11 12.22 -19.69
C GLU A 285 12.41 13.66 -20.14
N LYS A 286 13.61 14.21 -19.85
CA LYS A 286 14.10 15.51 -20.34
C LYS A 286 14.49 15.44 -21.80
#